data_62f5ae54002c5b122ee7e094bb6c8f21
#
_entry.id   62f5ae54002c5b122ee7e094bb6c8f21
#
_cell.length_a   1.000
_cell.length_b   1.000
_cell.length_c   1.000
_cell.angle_alpha   90.00
_cell.angle_beta   90.00
_cell.angle_gamma   90.00
#
_symmetry.space_group_name_H-M   'P 1'
#
loop_
_entity.id
_entity.type
_entity.pdbx_description
1 polymer ?
#
loop_
_entity_poly.entity_id
_entity_poly.type
_entity_poly.pdbx_seq_one_letter_code
_entity_poly.pdbx_strand_id
1 'polypeptide(L)'
;DYHKAVDNPQAPTLFAAIHAAEWNKAVQITPSFTLEKAECDYTDPATLFPHGIDVVYFDAFAPEKQPERWAEEPLRRIFDAMNPGGVLTTYCAKGEIRRRLQSIGFVVERLAGPPAGKREILRATKPQL
;
A
#
# COMPACT_ATOMS: atom_id res chain seq x y z
N ASP A 1 16.60 -10.62 12.19
CA ASP A 1 16.35 -9.20 12.54
C ASP A 1 16.41 -8.32 11.32
N TYR A 2 15.31 -7.63 11.03
CA TYR A 2 15.22 -6.79 9.83
C TYR A 2 16.23 -5.64 9.82
N HIS A 3 16.52 -5.05 10.97
CA HIS A 3 17.47 -3.94 11.04
C HIS A 3 18.88 -4.33 10.67
N LYS A 4 19.23 -5.62 10.76
CA LYS A 4 20.54 -6.12 10.35
C LYS A 4 20.67 -6.26 8.83
N ALA A 5 19.55 -6.31 8.11
CA ALA A 5 19.53 -6.37 6.66
C ALA A 5 19.69 -4.99 6.01
N VAL A 6 19.63 -3.92 6.79
CA VAL A 6 19.74 -2.55 6.31
C VAL A 6 21.07 -1.98 6.78
N ASP A 7 21.91 -1.62 5.81
CA ASP A 7 23.24 -1.04 6.08
C ASP A 7 23.10 0.46 6.35
N ASN A 8 22.58 0.80 7.53
CA ASN A 8 22.38 2.17 7.97
C ASN A 8 22.61 2.26 9.48
N PRO A 9 23.50 3.13 9.97
CA PRO A 9 23.78 3.24 11.42
C PRO A 9 22.56 3.61 12.26
N GLN A 10 21.54 4.27 11.67
CA GLN A 10 20.31 4.65 12.37
C GLN A 10 19.25 3.55 12.35
N ALA A 11 19.43 2.49 11.57
CA ALA A 11 18.40 1.47 11.39
C ALA A 11 17.94 0.81 12.70
N PRO A 12 18.82 0.42 13.64
CA PRO A 12 18.35 -0.19 14.89
C PRO A 12 17.46 0.73 15.71
N THR A 13 17.79 2.02 15.77
CA THR A 13 16.99 3.01 16.52
C THR A 13 15.65 3.25 15.85
N LEU A 14 15.63 3.42 14.53
CA LEU A 14 14.40 3.60 13.77
C LEU A 14 13.49 2.37 13.86
N PHE A 15 14.07 1.19 13.73
CA PHE A 15 13.34 -0.08 13.84
C PHE A 15 12.64 -0.18 15.21
N ALA A 16 13.37 0.10 16.29
CA ALA A 16 12.81 0.05 17.64
C ALA A 16 11.69 1.08 17.82
N ALA A 17 11.88 2.31 17.33
CA ALA A 17 10.88 3.37 17.44
C ALA A 17 9.60 3.03 16.68
N ILE A 18 9.72 2.46 15.48
CA ILE A 18 8.57 2.05 14.68
C ILE A 18 7.79 0.95 15.39
N HIS A 19 8.48 -0.06 15.92
CA HIS A 19 7.82 -1.18 16.61
C HIS A 19 7.22 -0.78 17.95
N ALA A 20 7.81 0.20 18.64
CA ALA A 20 7.32 0.68 19.92
C ALA A 20 6.19 1.71 19.79
N ALA A 21 5.96 2.26 18.59
CA ALA A 21 4.94 3.27 18.39
C ALA A 21 3.54 2.74 18.74
N GLU A 22 2.76 3.56 19.43
CA GLU A 22 1.39 3.21 19.81
C GLU A 22 0.49 3.07 18.56
N TRP A 23 -0.47 2.16 18.66
CA TRP A 23 -1.48 1.97 17.61
C TRP A 23 -2.53 3.08 17.65
N ASN A 24 -3.12 3.37 16.49
CA ASN A 24 -4.23 4.32 16.34
C ASN A 24 -3.87 5.75 16.78
N LYS A 25 -2.61 6.10 16.63
CA LYS A 25 -2.10 7.41 17.02
C LYS A 25 -0.97 7.80 16.08
N ALA A 26 -0.95 9.06 15.67
CA ALA A 26 0.15 9.61 14.90
C ALA A 26 1.36 9.77 15.82
N VAL A 27 2.48 9.12 15.48
CA VAL A 27 3.72 9.17 16.26
C VAL A 27 4.83 9.70 15.40
N GLN A 28 5.48 10.76 15.84
CA GLN A 28 6.62 11.33 15.14
C GLN A 28 7.86 10.49 15.43
N ILE A 29 8.33 9.79 14.40
CA ILE A 29 9.51 8.91 14.50
C ILE A 29 10.79 9.73 14.31
N THR A 30 10.79 10.61 13.31
CA THR A 30 11.89 11.57 13.06
C THR A 30 11.28 12.93 12.77
N PRO A 31 12.06 14.01 12.69
CA PRO A 31 11.52 15.32 12.32
C PRO A 31 10.79 15.34 10.98
N SER A 32 11.11 14.41 10.07
CA SER A 32 10.50 14.33 8.75
C SER A 32 9.60 13.11 8.55
N PHE A 33 9.44 12.27 9.57
CA PHE A 33 8.66 11.03 9.44
C PHE A 33 7.70 10.86 10.61
N THR A 34 6.41 10.84 10.30
CA THR A 34 5.33 10.53 11.24
C THR A 34 4.69 9.21 10.83
N LEU A 35 4.52 8.31 11.78
CA LEU A 35 3.90 7.00 11.57
C LEU A 35 2.55 6.94 12.29
N GLU A 36 1.56 6.40 11.61
CA GLU A 36 0.28 6.04 12.23
C GLU A 36 -0.04 4.60 11.90
N LYS A 37 -0.13 3.76 12.93
CA LYS A 37 -0.56 2.37 12.79
C LYS A 37 -2.04 2.30 13.09
N ALA A 38 -2.85 1.88 12.12
CA ALA A 38 -4.29 1.75 12.30
C ALA A 38 -4.67 0.27 12.23
N GLU A 39 -5.26 -0.24 13.30
CA GLU A 39 -5.86 -1.57 13.28
C GLU A 39 -7.31 -1.42 12.84
N CYS A 40 -7.57 -1.74 11.58
CA CYS A 40 -8.89 -1.53 10.99
C CYS A 40 -9.11 -2.51 9.84
N ASP A 41 -10.38 -2.68 9.49
CA ASP A 41 -10.77 -3.40 8.28
C ASP A 41 -11.03 -2.39 7.17
N TYR A 42 -10.14 -2.32 6.17
CA TYR A 42 -10.30 -1.34 5.09
C TYR A 42 -11.47 -1.68 4.17
N THR A 43 -12.00 -2.90 4.23
CA THR A 43 -13.20 -3.27 3.44
C THR A 43 -14.49 -2.80 4.07
N ASP A 44 -14.46 -2.39 5.34
CA ASP A 44 -15.62 -1.84 6.03
C ASP A 44 -15.91 -0.44 5.47
N PRO A 45 -17.13 -0.19 4.94
CA PRO A 45 -17.47 1.14 4.41
C PRO A 45 -17.36 2.27 5.44
N ALA A 46 -17.40 1.95 6.73
CA ALA A 46 -17.23 2.95 7.79
C ALA A 46 -15.77 3.35 8.02
N THR A 47 -14.82 2.59 7.50
CA THR A 47 -13.40 2.92 7.63
C THR A 47 -13.07 4.15 6.79
N LEU A 48 -12.47 5.16 7.43
CA LEU A 48 -12.06 6.39 6.76
C LEU A 48 -10.59 6.29 6.39
N PHE A 49 -10.27 6.60 5.13
CA PHE A 49 -8.89 6.73 4.69
C PHE A 49 -8.44 8.19 4.78
N PRO A 50 -7.16 8.43 5.12
CA PRO A 50 -6.63 9.77 5.02
C PRO A 50 -6.64 10.22 3.55
N HIS A 51 -6.91 11.50 3.31
CA HIS A 51 -6.84 12.06 1.97
C HIS A 51 -5.40 12.48 1.64
N GLY A 52 -5.09 12.54 0.35
CA GLY A 52 -3.79 12.98 -0.10
C GLY A 52 -2.73 11.90 -0.09
N ILE A 53 -3.13 10.66 -0.33
CA ILE A 53 -2.20 9.54 -0.38
C ILE A 53 -1.42 9.57 -1.69
N ASP A 54 -0.10 9.50 -1.61
CA ASP A 54 0.78 9.49 -2.78
C ASP A 54 1.24 8.09 -3.16
N VAL A 55 1.40 7.19 -2.20
CA VAL A 55 1.88 5.82 -2.44
C VAL A 55 1.08 4.84 -1.59
N VAL A 56 0.63 3.77 -2.21
CA VAL A 56 -0.02 2.66 -1.53
C VAL A 56 0.74 1.37 -1.83
N TYR A 57 1.22 0.71 -0.79
CA TYR A 57 1.74 -0.65 -0.90
C TYR A 57 0.62 -1.61 -0.52
N PHE A 58 0.00 -2.22 -1.52
CA PHE A 58 -1.17 -3.06 -1.30
C PHE A 58 -0.74 -4.52 -1.18
N ASP A 59 -0.75 -5.01 0.05
CA ASP A 59 -0.26 -6.35 0.39
C ASP A 59 -1.35 -7.16 1.10
N ALA A 60 -2.40 -7.47 0.36
CA ALA A 60 -3.49 -8.32 0.84
C ALA A 60 -3.24 -9.78 0.44
N PHE A 61 -3.84 -10.72 1.15
CA PHE A 61 -3.82 -12.12 0.73
C PHE A 61 -4.42 -12.28 -0.67
N ALA A 62 -4.03 -13.36 -1.35
CA ALA A 62 -4.43 -13.60 -2.73
C ALA A 62 -5.98 -13.54 -2.91
N PRO A 63 -6.47 -13.05 -4.06
CA PRO A 63 -7.90 -12.87 -4.30
C PRO A 63 -8.72 -14.16 -4.12
N GLU A 64 -8.15 -15.31 -4.43
CA GLU A 64 -8.83 -16.59 -4.25
C GLU A 64 -9.01 -16.98 -2.78
N LYS A 65 -8.20 -16.40 -1.88
CA LYS A 65 -8.29 -16.65 -0.44
C LYS A 65 -9.17 -15.62 0.26
N GLN A 66 -9.08 -14.38 -0.15
CA GLN A 66 -9.85 -13.27 0.44
C GLN A 66 -10.36 -12.35 -0.67
N PRO A 67 -11.36 -12.79 -1.44
CA PRO A 67 -11.86 -11.99 -2.56
C PRO A 67 -12.43 -10.63 -2.13
N GLU A 68 -12.97 -10.52 -0.92
CA GLU A 68 -13.52 -9.26 -0.40
C GLU A 68 -12.46 -8.17 -0.26
N ARG A 69 -11.20 -8.56 -0.08
CA ARG A 69 -10.09 -7.61 0.01
C ARG A 69 -9.77 -6.93 -1.31
N TRP A 70 -10.21 -7.55 -2.41
CA TRP A 70 -9.94 -7.08 -3.77
C TRP A 70 -11.20 -6.55 -4.46
N ALA A 71 -12.29 -6.38 -3.71
CA ALA A 71 -13.53 -5.88 -4.26
C ALA A 71 -13.39 -4.46 -4.79
N GLU A 72 -14.22 -4.09 -5.75
CA GLU A 72 -14.15 -2.76 -6.38
C GLU A 72 -14.37 -1.63 -5.39
N GLU A 73 -15.31 -1.78 -4.47
CA GLU A 73 -15.68 -0.69 -3.55
C GLU A 73 -14.51 -0.24 -2.68
N PRO A 74 -13.84 -1.10 -1.90
CA PRO A 74 -12.70 -0.64 -1.11
C PRO A 74 -11.54 -0.12 -1.97
N LEU A 75 -11.28 -0.71 -3.12
CA LEU A 75 -10.24 -0.21 -4.02
C LEU A 75 -10.59 1.16 -4.59
N ARG A 76 -11.86 1.40 -4.88
CA ARG A 76 -12.33 2.72 -5.35
C ARG A 76 -12.16 3.77 -4.27
N ARG A 77 -12.44 3.44 -3.01
CA ARG A 77 -12.23 4.37 -1.89
C ARG A 77 -10.76 4.72 -1.72
N ILE A 78 -9.87 3.75 -1.91
CA ILE A 78 -8.42 4.00 -1.90
C ILE A 78 -8.06 4.95 -3.05
N PHE A 79 -8.57 4.68 -4.25
CA PHE A 79 -8.35 5.55 -5.41
C PHE A 79 -8.79 6.99 -5.13
N ASP A 80 -9.98 7.16 -4.55
CA ASP A 80 -10.52 8.49 -4.26
C ASP A 80 -9.68 9.23 -3.21
N ALA A 81 -9.05 8.51 -2.29
CA ALA A 81 -8.20 9.09 -1.26
C ALA A 81 -6.79 9.46 -1.78
N MET A 82 -6.40 8.96 -2.95
CA MET A 82 -5.09 9.21 -3.52
C MET A 82 -5.04 10.56 -4.24
N ASN A 83 -3.89 11.19 -4.19
CA ASN A 83 -3.62 12.36 -5.02
C ASN A 83 -3.49 11.96 -6.49
N PRO A 84 -3.86 12.85 -7.43
CA PRO A 84 -3.51 12.66 -8.85
C PRO A 84 -2.00 12.44 -8.99
N GLY A 85 -1.59 11.45 -9.79
CA GLY A 85 -0.20 11.03 -9.90
C GLY A 85 0.24 10.04 -8.85
N GLY A 86 -0.59 9.75 -7.85
CA GLY A 86 -0.30 8.76 -6.82
C GLY A 86 -0.19 7.34 -7.40
N VAL A 87 0.56 6.48 -6.75
CA VAL A 87 0.90 5.15 -7.24
C VAL A 87 0.51 4.08 -6.22
N LEU A 88 -0.15 3.05 -6.70
CA LEU A 88 -0.42 1.83 -5.93
C LEU A 88 0.37 0.68 -6.55
N THR A 89 1.08 -0.06 -5.71
CA THR A 89 1.80 -1.25 -6.16
C THR A 89 1.30 -2.48 -5.44
N THR A 90 1.32 -3.61 -6.14
CA THR A 90 0.93 -4.90 -5.57
C THR A 90 1.66 -6.04 -6.28
N TYR A 91 1.96 -7.10 -5.53
CA TYR A 91 2.53 -8.32 -6.08
C TYR A 91 1.51 -9.20 -6.82
N CYS A 92 0.22 -8.90 -6.71
CA CYS A 92 -0.80 -9.63 -7.43
C CYS A 92 -0.90 -9.10 -8.87
N ALA A 93 -0.41 -9.88 -9.84
CA ALA A 93 -0.38 -9.49 -11.25
C ALA A 93 -1.48 -10.18 -12.08
N LYS A 94 -2.51 -10.71 -11.45
CA LYS A 94 -3.62 -11.39 -12.14
C LYS A 94 -4.37 -10.43 -13.06
N GLY A 95 -4.72 -10.92 -14.25
CA GLY A 95 -5.45 -10.12 -15.23
C GLY A 95 -6.78 -9.60 -14.71
N GLU A 96 -7.49 -10.38 -13.90
CA GLU A 96 -8.73 -9.97 -13.25
C GLU A 96 -8.53 -8.71 -12.40
N ILE A 97 -7.48 -8.69 -11.59
CA ILE A 97 -7.18 -7.54 -10.72
C ILE A 97 -6.73 -6.35 -11.55
N ARG A 98 -5.89 -6.58 -12.56
CA ARG A 98 -5.47 -5.51 -13.49
C ARG A 98 -6.67 -4.83 -14.13
N ARG A 99 -7.61 -5.62 -14.66
CA ARG A 99 -8.82 -5.08 -15.29
C ARG A 99 -9.69 -4.33 -14.30
N ARG A 100 -9.78 -4.82 -13.06
CA ARG A 100 -10.55 -4.14 -12.00
C ARG A 100 -9.97 -2.78 -11.67
N LEU A 101 -8.65 -2.71 -11.49
CA LEU A 101 -7.97 -1.44 -11.24
C LEU A 101 -8.15 -0.47 -12.41
N GLN A 102 -8.07 -0.98 -13.64
CA GLN A 102 -8.32 -0.15 -14.83
C GLN A 102 -9.76 0.38 -14.87
N SER A 103 -10.74 -0.42 -14.49
CA SER A 103 -12.14 -0.01 -14.48
C SER A 103 -12.43 1.05 -13.43
N ILE A 104 -11.66 1.08 -12.34
CA ILE A 104 -11.76 2.10 -11.30
C ILE A 104 -11.23 3.45 -11.82
N GLY A 105 -10.22 3.42 -12.68
CA GLY A 105 -9.63 4.62 -13.26
C GLY A 105 -8.11 4.66 -13.24
N PHE A 106 -7.46 3.64 -12.70
CA PHE A 106 -6.00 3.56 -12.71
C PHE A 106 -5.46 3.28 -14.10
N VAL A 107 -4.28 3.83 -14.38
CA VAL A 107 -3.43 3.39 -15.48
C VAL A 107 -2.51 2.32 -14.93
N VAL A 108 -2.62 1.09 -15.44
CA VAL A 108 -1.95 -0.06 -14.86
C VAL A 108 -0.85 -0.58 -15.76
N GLU A 109 0.33 -0.79 -15.20
CA GLU A 109 1.50 -1.33 -15.88
C GLU A 109 1.95 -2.62 -15.19
N ARG A 110 2.42 -3.58 -15.99
CA ARG A 110 3.12 -4.76 -15.48
C ARG A 110 4.62 -4.47 -15.47
N LEU A 111 5.24 -4.71 -14.32
CA LEU A 111 6.67 -4.53 -14.16
C LEU A 111 7.31 -5.84 -13.78
N ALA A 112 8.59 -6.00 -14.13
CA ALA A 112 9.37 -7.13 -13.65
C ALA A 112 9.48 -7.07 -12.13
N GLY A 113 9.30 -8.23 -11.48
CA GLY A 113 9.50 -8.31 -10.04
C GLY A 113 10.98 -8.23 -9.64
N PRO A 114 11.27 -8.37 -8.35
CA PRO A 114 12.65 -8.33 -7.87
C PRO A 114 13.54 -9.35 -8.60
N PRO A 115 14.85 -9.09 -8.75
CA PRO A 115 15.74 -9.99 -9.48
C PRO A 115 15.76 -11.44 -8.99
N ALA A 116 15.53 -11.66 -7.71
CA ALA A 116 15.45 -12.99 -7.12
C ALA A 116 14.06 -13.61 -7.25
N GLY A 117 13.06 -12.85 -7.65
CA GLY A 117 11.68 -13.31 -7.82
C GLY A 117 11.32 -13.40 -9.29
N LYS A 118 10.50 -14.38 -9.65
CA LYS A 118 10.03 -14.58 -11.03
C LYS A 118 8.65 -13.96 -11.28
N ARG A 119 8.13 -13.21 -10.30
CA ARG A 119 6.78 -12.65 -10.40
C ARG A 119 6.82 -11.24 -10.96
N GLU A 120 5.85 -10.96 -11.81
CA GLU A 120 5.56 -9.59 -12.18
C GLU A 120 4.84 -8.90 -11.03
N ILE A 121 4.94 -7.57 -10.99
CA ILE A 121 4.16 -6.73 -10.11
C ILE A 121 3.31 -5.79 -10.94
N LEU A 122 2.22 -5.29 -10.36
CA LEU A 122 1.42 -4.23 -10.97
C LEU A 122 1.76 -2.89 -10.33
N ARG A 123 1.88 -1.88 -11.18
CA ARG A 123 1.94 -0.49 -10.76
C ARG A 123 0.73 0.23 -11.35
N ALA A 124 -0.14 0.71 -10.46
CA ALA A 124 -1.36 1.41 -10.82
C ALA A 124 -1.19 2.89 -10.47
N THR A 125 -1.30 3.76 -11.45
CA THR A 125 -1.13 5.21 -11.27
C THR A 125 -2.49 5.89 -11.40
N LYS A 126 -2.82 6.77 -10.44
CA LYS A 126 -4.00 7.62 -10.57
C LYS A 126 -3.68 8.74 -11.56
N PRO A 127 -4.41 8.85 -12.69
CA PRO A 127 -4.12 9.87 -13.69
C PRO A 127 -4.24 11.28 -13.12
N GLN A 128 -3.47 12.18 -13.67
CA GLN A 128 -3.66 13.61 -13.44
C GLN A 128 -4.74 14.12 -14.37
N LEU A 129 -5.65 14.89 -13.82
CA LEU A 129 -6.74 15.50 -14.59
C LEU A 129 -6.45 16.96 -14.89
#